data_e882ea85450feb88afe4482046396dbd
#
_entry.id   e882ea85450feb88afe4482046396dbd
#
_cell.length_a   1.000
_cell.length_b   1.000
_cell.length_c   1.000
_cell.angle_alpha   90.00
_cell.angle_beta   90.00
_cell.angle_gamma   90.00
#
_symmetry.space_group_name_H-M   'P 1'
#
loop_
_entity.id
_entity.type
_entity.pdbx_description
1 polymer ?
#
loop_
_entity_poly.entity_id
_entity_poly.type
_entity_poly.pdbx_seq_one_letter_code
_entity_poly.pdbx_strand_id
1 'polypeptide(L)'
;MPKDLLIRDIGADNLAWLQSTKPPGTSQGEYLRSLFESIIEDNKQPSLFTAQNILSNKYSRLPFKFIDLFAGIGGFRSAMTRLGGKCVFSNEWDKYAVKTYQTWYRDAEINTSNINELDIQKEIPDHDILCAGFPCQPFSIAGVSKKNSLGRLHGFSDQKDGNLFYRILDIVKEKRPPVLFLENVKNLRSHDGGKTWLIIENCLDEHEYFVYKNIIDARHWVPQHRERIFIVCFDKK
;
A
#
# COMPACT_ATOMS: atom_id res chain seq x y z
N MET A 1 -6.52 -4.07 -23.75
CA MET A 1 -6.05 -2.80 -23.19
C MET A 1 -7.02 -2.41 -22.08
N PRO A 2 -6.61 -2.24 -20.84
CA PRO A 2 -7.53 -1.89 -19.78
C PRO A 2 -7.98 -0.45 -19.91
N LYS A 3 -9.27 -0.27 -19.82
CA LYS A 3 -9.95 1.02 -19.82
C LYS A 3 -9.59 1.83 -18.56
N ASP A 4 -9.56 3.12 -18.71
CA ASP A 4 -9.24 4.19 -17.80
C ASP A 4 -9.36 3.91 -16.29
N LEU A 5 -8.26 4.14 -15.57
CA LEU A 5 -8.23 4.18 -14.12
C LEU A 5 -8.99 5.43 -13.67
N LEU A 6 -10.21 5.27 -13.19
CA LEU A 6 -11.01 6.35 -12.61
C LEU A 6 -10.63 6.46 -11.13
N ILE A 7 -9.85 7.46 -10.77
CA ILE A 7 -9.61 7.83 -9.39
C ILE A 7 -10.82 8.65 -8.93
N ARG A 8 -11.71 8.04 -8.13
CA ARG A 8 -12.84 8.75 -7.50
C ARG A 8 -12.36 9.39 -6.20
N ASP A 9 -12.76 10.66 -6.00
CA ASP A 9 -12.58 11.43 -4.78
C ASP A 9 -11.16 11.80 -4.34
N ILE A 10 -10.29 12.07 -5.29
CA ILE A 10 -9.21 13.01 -5.03
C ILE A 10 -9.90 14.37 -4.82
N GLY A 11 -9.69 15.04 -3.67
CA GLY A 11 -10.32 16.33 -3.38
C GLY A 11 -10.21 17.31 -4.55
N ALA A 12 -11.18 18.20 -4.72
CA ALA A 12 -11.32 19.05 -5.91
C ALA A 12 -10.03 19.78 -6.33
N ASP A 13 -9.20 20.19 -5.36
CA ASP A 13 -7.92 20.86 -5.60
C ASP A 13 -6.87 19.90 -6.22
N ASN A 14 -6.91 18.64 -5.83
CA ASN A 14 -5.99 17.61 -6.36
C ASN A 14 -6.40 17.16 -7.77
N LEU A 15 -7.71 17.16 -8.04
CA LEU A 15 -8.24 16.87 -9.38
C LEU A 15 -7.86 18.00 -10.36
N ALA A 16 -7.98 19.25 -9.93
CA ALA A 16 -7.60 20.41 -10.74
C ALA A 16 -6.11 20.41 -11.08
N TRP A 17 -5.25 20.04 -10.12
CA TRP A 17 -3.81 19.92 -10.35
C TRP A 17 -3.47 18.75 -11.29
N LEU A 18 -4.03 17.56 -11.09
CA LEU A 18 -3.84 16.41 -12.00
C LEU A 18 -4.25 16.77 -13.44
N GLN A 19 -5.32 17.54 -13.61
CA GLN A 19 -5.76 18.01 -14.91
C GLN A 19 -4.82 19.05 -15.52
N SER A 20 -4.21 19.92 -14.68
CA SER A 20 -3.31 20.98 -15.13
C SER A 20 -1.90 20.49 -15.48
N THR A 21 -1.43 19.39 -14.87
CA THR A 21 -0.08 18.84 -15.07
C THR A 21 -0.04 17.65 -16.00
N LYS A 22 -1.20 17.06 -16.28
CA LYS A 22 -1.35 15.91 -17.16
C LYS A 22 -1.10 16.32 -18.62
N PRO A 23 -0.25 15.56 -19.36
CA PRO A 23 -0.06 15.80 -20.79
C PRO A 23 -1.38 15.73 -21.57
N PRO A 24 -1.60 16.58 -22.59
CA PRO A 24 -2.77 16.51 -23.44
C PRO A 24 -2.96 15.10 -24.05
N GLY A 25 -4.19 14.58 -23.98
CA GLY A 25 -4.52 13.26 -24.54
C GLY A 25 -4.21 12.05 -23.66
N THR A 26 -3.59 12.24 -22.47
CA THR A 26 -3.31 11.15 -21.54
C THR A 26 -4.46 11.01 -20.53
N SER A 27 -4.91 9.80 -20.23
CA SER A 27 -5.87 9.59 -19.14
C SER A 27 -5.22 9.82 -17.78
N GLN A 28 -6.03 10.07 -16.75
CA GLN A 28 -5.53 10.33 -15.40
C GLN A 28 -4.80 9.09 -14.83
N GLY A 29 -5.33 7.91 -15.12
CA GLY A 29 -4.72 6.64 -14.72
C GLY A 29 -3.41 6.33 -15.44
N GLU A 30 -3.31 6.66 -16.74
CA GLU A 30 -2.05 6.54 -17.50
C GLU A 30 -0.99 7.50 -16.98
N TYR A 31 -1.38 8.72 -16.61
CA TYR A 31 -0.44 9.69 -16.06
C TYR A 31 0.11 9.24 -14.70
N LEU A 32 -0.74 8.77 -13.79
CA LEU A 32 -0.29 8.22 -12.52
C LEU A 32 0.56 6.95 -12.71
N ARG A 33 0.17 6.08 -13.63
CA ARG A 33 0.98 4.91 -13.98
C ARG A 33 2.36 5.33 -14.48
N SER A 34 2.44 6.30 -15.40
CA SER A 34 3.72 6.80 -15.91
C SER A 34 4.58 7.44 -14.82
N LEU A 35 3.95 8.10 -13.83
CA LEU A 35 4.65 8.62 -12.65
C LEU A 35 5.26 7.49 -11.81
N PHE A 36 4.50 6.42 -11.55
CA PHE A 36 5.00 5.26 -10.80
C PHE A 36 6.00 4.43 -11.62
N GLU A 37 5.77 4.23 -12.91
CA GLU A 37 6.71 3.55 -13.81
C GLU A 37 8.03 4.32 -13.91
N SER A 38 8.01 5.66 -13.99
CA SER A 38 9.24 6.45 -13.96
C SER A 38 9.99 6.36 -12.62
N ILE A 39 9.26 6.22 -11.49
CA ILE A 39 9.88 5.96 -10.18
C ILE A 39 10.50 4.55 -10.14
N ILE A 40 9.93 3.59 -10.87
CA ILE A 40 10.41 2.21 -10.95
C ILE A 40 11.51 2.05 -12.00
N GLU A 41 11.42 2.73 -13.16
CA GLU A 41 12.40 2.65 -14.25
C GLU A 41 13.66 3.50 -14.03
N ASP A 42 13.58 4.60 -13.29
CA ASP A 42 14.75 5.38 -12.82
C ASP A 42 15.65 4.58 -11.84
N ASN A 43 15.32 3.31 -11.61
CA ASN A 43 16.15 2.32 -10.90
C ASN A 43 17.49 1.95 -11.59
N LYS A 44 17.84 2.55 -12.70
CA LYS A 44 19.23 2.57 -13.21
C LYS A 44 20.01 3.64 -12.46
N GLN A 45 20.26 3.37 -11.15
CA GLN A 45 21.20 4.07 -10.28
C GLN A 45 21.13 5.62 -10.25
N PRO A 46 20.17 6.24 -9.59
CA PRO A 46 20.43 7.55 -9.02
C PRO A 46 21.06 7.38 -7.63
N SER A 47 22.16 8.06 -7.36
CA SER A 47 22.61 8.24 -5.97
C SER A 47 21.49 8.82 -5.12
N LEU A 48 21.51 8.60 -3.80
CA LEU A 48 20.49 9.13 -2.86
C LEU A 48 20.23 10.65 -3.08
N PHE A 49 21.27 11.39 -3.48
CA PHE A 49 21.23 12.82 -3.84
C PHE A 49 20.48 13.11 -5.15
N THR A 50 20.60 12.22 -6.13
CA THR A 50 19.95 12.41 -7.45
C THR A 50 18.45 12.11 -7.35
N ALA A 51 18.05 11.11 -6.57
CA ALA A 51 16.64 10.82 -6.30
C ALA A 51 15.93 11.99 -5.58
N GLN A 52 16.59 12.65 -4.61
CA GLN A 52 16.05 13.85 -3.96
C GLN A 52 15.89 15.03 -4.94
N ASN A 53 16.81 15.22 -5.87
CA ASN A 53 16.74 16.30 -6.85
C ASN A 53 15.70 16.03 -7.95
N ILE A 54 15.54 14.79 -8.40
CA ILE A 54 14.54 14.40 -9.39
C ILE A 54 13.14 14.57 -8.80
N LEU A 55 12.92 14.11 -7.56
CA LEU A 55 11.61 14.24 -6.87
C LEU A 55 11.28 15.70 -6.52
N SER A 56 12.28 16.55 -6.25
CA SER A 56 12.04 17.96 -5.91
C SER A 56 11.76 18.87 -7.12
N ASN A 57 12.30 18.54 -8.30
CA ASN A 57 12.26 19.43 -9.48
C ASN A 57 11.27 18.97 -10.57
N LYS A 58 10.92 17.69 -10.64
CA LYS A 58 10.12 17.15 -11.75
C LYS A 58 8.65 16.93 -11.41
N TYR A 59 8.34 16.80 -10.12
CA TYR A 59 6.97 16.53 -9.68
C TYR A 59 6.59 17.55 -8.62
N SER A 60 5.72 18.50 -8.95
CA SER A 60 5.09 19.33 -7.93
C SER A 60 4.32 18.38 -6.99
N ARG A 61 4.62 18.48 -5.70
CA ARG A 61 4.11 17.57 -4.67
C ARG A 61 2.59 17.65 -4.60
N LEU A 62 1.92 16.59 -5.03
CA LEU A 62 0.49 16.43 -4.78
C LEU A 62 0.28 16.25 -3.28
N PRO A 63 -0.59 17.05 -2.66
CA PRO A 63 -1.11 16.70 -1.36
C PRO A 63 -2.01 15.46 -1.52
N PHE A 64 -1.62 14.35 -0.97
CA PHE A 64 -2.44 13.15 -0.84
C PHE A 64 -2.46 12.67 0.62
N LYS A 65 -3.51 11.98 0.99
CA LYS A 65 -3.63 11.37 2.31
C LYS A 65 -3.22 9.91 2.25
N PHE A 66 -2.49 9.45 3.25
CA PHE A 66 -2.18 8.04 3.35
C PHE A 66 -2.32 7.54 4.78
N ILE A 67 -2.54 6.24 4.92
CA ILE A 67 -2.42 5.52 6.18
C ILE A 67 -1.23 4.58 6.14
N ASP A 68 -0.64 4.30 7.31
CA ASP A 68 0.53 3.43 7.48
C ASP A 68 0.19 2.33 8.50
N LEU A 69 -0.13 1.14 8.01
CA LEU A 69 -0.51 -0.01 8.82
C LEU A 69 0.71 -0.91 9.03
N PHE A 70 0.82 -1.46 10.24
CA PHE A 70 2.03 -2.20 10.65
C PHE A 70 3.27 -1.35 10.47
N ALA A 71 3.18 -0.11 10.92
CA ALA A 71 4.08 0.98 10.56
C ALA A 71 5.54 0.73 10.97
N GLY A 72 5.77 -0.17 11.94
CA GLY A 72 7.11 -0.42 12.45
C GLY A 72 7.74 0.87 12.96
N ILE A 73 8.92 1.20 12.45
CA ILE A 73 9.61 2.45 12.77
C ILE A 73 9.27 3.61 11.81
N GLY A 74 8.28 3.44 10.91
CA GLY A 74 7.80 4.47 10.01
C GLY A 74 8.48 4.55 8.65
N GLY A 75 8.81 3.41 8.06
CA GLY A 75 9.44 3.35 6.72
C GLY A 75 8.55 3.97 5.64
N PHE A 76 7.30 3.53 5.54
CA PHE A 76 6.32 4.10 4.61
C PHE A 76 6.03 5.57 4.94
N ARG A 77 5.87 5.90 6.22
CA ARG A 77 5.67 7.28 6.65
C ARG A 77 6.77 8.20 6.13
N SER A 78 8.03 7.80 6.29
CA SER A 78 9.17 8.57 5.79
C SER A 78 9.10 8.78 4.27
N ALA A 79 8.86 7.71 3.52
CA ALA A 79 8.81 7.75 2.07
C ALA A 79 7.65 8.62 1.55
N MET A 80 6.43 8.36 2.03
CA MET A 80 5.22 9.06 1.58
C MET A 80 5.23 10.54 1.96
N THR A 81 5.73 10.90 3.15
CA THR A 81 5.86 12.30 3.57
C THR A 81 6.85 13.06 2.67
N ARG A 82 7.94 12.43 2.26
CA ARG A 82 8.90 13.04 1.32
C ARG A 82 8.28 13.30 -0.05
N LEU A 83 7.32 12.49 -0.46
CA LEU A 83 6.54 12.68 -1.70
C LEU A 83 5.43 13.73 -1.56
N GLY A 84 5.26 14.35 -0.39
CA GLY A 84 4.25 15.36 -0.12
C GLY A 84 2.95 14.83 0.49
N GLY A 85 2.89 13.53 0.82
CA GLY A 85 1.75 12.91 1.47
C GLY A 85 1.56 13.34 2.92
N LYS A 86 0.29 13.45 3.33
CA LYS A 86 -0.11 13.63 4.71
C LYS A 86 -0.52 12.28 5.32
N CYS A 87 0.21 11.82 6.33
CA CYS A 87 -0.21 10.66 7.09
C CYS A 87 -1.42 11.05 7.95
N VAL A 88 -2.55 10.38 7.76
CA VAL A 88 -3.79 10.64 8.48
C VAL A 88 -4.12 9.56 9.52
N PHE A 89 -3.45 8.41 9.44
CA PHE A 89 -3.56 7.34 10.41
C PHE A 89 -2.32 6.45 10.37
N SER A 90 -1.85 6.00 11.53
CA SER A 90 -0.78 5.01 11.65
C SER A 90 -1.16 4.00 12.73
N ASN A 91 -0.87 2.72 12.50
CA ASN A 91 -1.08 1.67 13.48
C ASN A 91 0.16 0.79 13.62
N GLU A 92 0.61 0.62 14.86
CA GLU A 92 1.68 -0.31 15.25
C GLU A 92 1.49 -0.69 16.71
N TRP A 93 1.54 -1.97 17.04
CA TRP A 93 1.32 -2.46 18.41
C TRP A 93 2.60 -2.84 19.17
N ASP A 94 3.72 -3.06 18.45
CA ASP A 94 4.99 -3.35 19.11
C ASP A 94 5.51 -2.10 19.84
N LYS A 95 5.63 -2.21 21.14
CA LYS A 95 6.01 -1.09 22.02
C LYS A 95 7.38 -0.48 21.70
N TYR A 96 8.32 -1.26 21.15
CA TYR A 96 9.66 -0.78 20.83
C TYR A 96 9.66 -0.06 19.47
N ALA A 97 8.92 -0.59 18.50
CA ALA A 97 8.69 0.06 17.23
C ALA A 97 7.96 1.40 17.45
N VAL A 98 6.87 1.40 18.24
CA VAL A 98 6.12 2.61 18.60
C VAL A 98 7.02 3.66 19.25
N LYS A 99 7.86 3.28 20.22
CA LYS A 99 8.80 4.21 20.86
C LYS A 99 9.77 4.85 19.85
N THR A 100 10.27 4.07 18.91
CA THR A 100 11.15 4.56 17.85
C THR A 100 10.39 5.49 16.92
N TYR A 101 9.21 5.08 16.48
CA TYR A 101 8.34 5.87 15.61
C TYR A 101 8.03 7.25 16.21
N GLN A 102 7.61 7.31 17.49
CA GLN A 102 7.30 8.55 18.20
C GLN A 102 8.53 9.44 18.40
N THR A 103 9.73 8.85 18.49
CA THR A 103 10.98 9.61 18.59
C THR A 103 11.29 10.33 17.27
N TRP A 104 10.99 9.71 16.14
CA TRP A 104 11.24 10.26 14.81
C TRP A 104 10.13 11.23 14.35
N TYR A 105 8.88 10.94 14.71
CA TYR A 105 7.69 11.69 14.32
C TYR A 105 6.98 12.24 15.56
N ARG A 106 7.61 13.24 16.18
CA ARG A 106 7.19 13.80 17.49
C ARG A 106 5.77 14.40 17.50
N ASP A 107 5.27 14.80 16.34
CA ASP A 107 3.96 15.40 16.11
C ASP A 107 2.88 14.38 15.71
N ALA A 108 3.24 13.09 15.66
CA ALA A 108 2.36 12.07 15.15
C ALA A 108 1.74 11.24 16.27
N GLU A 109 0.43 11.18 16.26
CA GLU A 109 -0.29 10.13 16.96
C GLU A 109 -0.16 8.81 16.20
N ILE A 110 0.17 7.75 16.91
CA ILE A 110 0.17 6.38 16.42
C ILE A 110 -0.81 5.56 17.25
N ASN A 111 -1.74 4.90 16.56
CA ASN A 111 -2.66 3.98 17.21
C ASN A 111 -1.90 2.69 17.58
N THR A 112 -1.98 2.29 18.85
CA THR A 112 -1.27 1.12 19.38
C THR A 112 -2.19 -0.07 19.66
N SER A 113 -3.47 0.06 19.33
CA SER A 113 -4.45 -1.01 19.49
C SER A 113 -4.20 -2.15 18.52
N ASN A 114 -4.69 -3.32 18.87
CA ASN A 114 -4.75 -4.44 17.93
C ASN A 114 -5.63 -4.05 16.72
N ILE A 115 -5.07 -4.09 15.53
CA ILE A 115 -5.76 -3.68 14.30
C ILE A 115 -7.05 -4.47 14.06
N ASN A 116 -7.16 -5.71 14.58
CA ASN A 116 -8.36 -6.52 14.45
C ASN A 116 -9.54 -6.00 15.29
N GLU A 117 -9.26 -5.19 16.31
CA GLU A 117 -10.26 -4.65 17.24
C GLU A 117 -10.77 -3.27 16.82
N LEU A 118 -10.11 -2.60 15.87
CA LEU A 118 -10.48 -1.26 15.42
C LEU A 118 -11.84 -1.27 14.69
N ASP A 119 -12.67 -0.27 14.98
CA ASP A 119 -13.84 0.05 14.16
C ASP A 119 -13.39 0.80 12.90
N ILE A 120 -13.38 0.10 11.76
CA ILE A 120 -12.87 0.65 10.49
C ILE A 120 -13.60 1.92 10.09
N GLN A 121 -14.92 1.95 10.29
CA GLN A 121 -15.73 3.10 9.87
C GLN A 121 -15.43 4.35 10.68
N LYS A 122 -15.23 4.19 12.01
CA LYS A 122 -15.08 5.31 12.93
C LYS A 122 -13.63 5.72 13.14
N GLU A 123 -12.70 4.76 13.17
CA GLU A 123 -11.33 5.02 13.62
C GLU A 123 -10.33 5.18 12.45
N ILE A 124 -10.63 4.60 11.27
CA ILE A 124 -9.78 4.73 10.10
C ILE A 124 -10.35 5.83 9.18
N PRO A 125 -9.65 6.96 9.01
CA PRO A 125 -10.11 8.04 8.15
C PRO A 125 -10.03 7.67 6.67
N ASP A 126 -10.74 8.39 5.81
CA ASP A 126 -10.62 8.27 4.36
C ASP A 126 -9.23 8.72 3.90
N HIS A 127 -8.68 7.99 2.94
CA HIS A 127 -7.31 8.14 2.47
C HIS A 127 -7.18 7.74 1.00
N ASP A 128 -6.15 8.28 0.36
CA ASP A 128 -5.86 8.02 -1.06
C ASP A 128 -4.95 6.80 -1.23
N ILE A 129 -4.04 6.56 -0.27
CA ILE A 129 -3.09 5.45 -0.32
C ILE A 129 -3.12 4.68 0.99
N LEU A 130 -3.32 3.36 0.90
CA LEU A 130 -3.12 2.45 2.01
C LEU A 130 -1.72 1.85 1.90
N CYS A 131 -0.85 2.19 2.85
CA CYS A 131 0.47 1.57 3.01
C CYS A 131 0.41 0.49 4.09
N ALA A 132 1.01 -0.69 3.81
CA ALA A 132 1.09 -1.76 4.81
C ALA A 132 2.30 -2.68 4.58
N GLY A 133 3.19 -2.73 5.57
CA GLY A 133 4.24 -3.75 5.69
C GLY A 133 3.76 -4.93 6.53
N PHE A 134 2.85 -5.74 6.00
CA PHE A 134 2.19 -6.78 6.77
C PHE A 134 3.09 -8.00 7.03
N PRO A 135 2.98 -8.66 8.20
CA PRO A 135 3.80 -9.83 8.51
C PRO A 135 3.46 -11.03 7.63
N CYS A 136 4.50 -11.81 7.27
CA CYS A 136 4.34 -13.06 6.54
C CYS A 136 3.82 -14.16 7.49
N GLN A 137 2.50 -14.24 7.63
CA GLN A 137 1.85 -15.31 8.39
C GLN A 137 1.37 -16.42 7.46
N PRO A 138 1.31 -17.69 7.93
CA PRO A 138 0.81 -18.77 7.10
C PRO A 138 -0.64 -18.55 6.70
N PHE A 139 -0.89 -18.60 5.39
CA PHE A 139 -2.24 -18.56 4.85
C PHE A 139 -2.84 -19.96 4.94
N SER A 140 -3.88 -20.16 5.73
CA SER A 140 -4.57 -21.43 5.75
C SER A 140 -5.48 -21.54 4.50
N ILE A 141 -5.15 -22.49 3.62
CA ILE A 141 -5.90 -22.77 2.38
C ILE A 141 -7.33 -23.27 2.69
N ALA A 142 -7.58 -23.75 3.90
CA ALA A 142 -8.87 -24.29 4.30
C ALA A 142 -10.03 -23.28 4.23
N GLY A 143 -9.75 -21.98 4.39
CA GLY A 143 -10.78 -20.94 4.29
C GLY A 143 -11.20 -20.60 2.86
N VAL A 144 -10.32 -20.72 1.88
CA VAL A 144 -10.56 -20.37 0.47
C VAL A 144 -11.30 -21.48 -0.25
N SER A 145 -10.90 -22.75 -0.06
CA SER A 145 -11.50 -23.91 -0.76
C SER A 145 -12.95 -24.18 -0.36
N LYS A 146 -13.34 -23.88 0.87
CA LYS A 146 -14.69 -24.17 1.38
C LYS A 146 -15.75 -23.19 0.86
N LYS A 147 -15.36 -22.04 0.33
CA LYS A 147 -16.27 -21.00 -0.20
C LYS A 147 -16.65 -21.18 -1.64
N ASN A 148 -15.71 -21.62 -2.47
CA ASN A 148 -15.99 -21.89 -3.89
C ASN A 148 -16.98 -23.05 -4.09
N SER A 149 -17.14 -23.94 -3.09
CA SER A 149 -18.06 -25.08 -3.15
C SER A 149 -19.49 -24.81 -2.64
N LEU A 150 -19.73 -23.71 -1.89
CA LEU A 150 -21.00 -23.49 -1.19
C LEU A 150 -21.77 -22.22 -1.55
N GLY A 151 -21.27 -21.37 -2.46
CA GLY A 151 -22.03 -20.20 -2.96
C GLY A 151 -22.53 -19.22 -1.89
N ARG A 152 -21.97 -19.22 -0.66
CA ARG A 152 -22.45 -18.41 0.46
C ARG A 152 -21.46 -17.31 0.82
N LEU A 153 -21.93 -16.07 0.69
CA LEU A 153 -21.23 -14.82 1.03
C LEU A 153 -21.04 -14.55 2.55
N HIS A 154 -21.44 -15.48 3.42
CA HIS A 154 -21.37 -15.31 4.87
C HIS A 154 -20.51 -16.38 5.52
N GLY A 155 -19.35 -16.01 6.10
CA GLY A 155 -18.55 -16.94 6.88
C GLY A 155 -17.05 -16.66 6.96
N PHE A 156 -16.61 -15.40 6.92
CA PHE A 156 -15.23 -15.01 7.19
C PHE A 156 -14.89 -14.86 8.69
N SER A 157 -15.90 -14.98 9.58
CA SER A 157 -15.73 -14.67 11.00
C SER A 157 -14.97 -15.72 11.81
N ASP A 158 -14.99 -17.00 11.44
CA ASP A 158 -14.54 -18.07 12.35
C ASP A 158 -13.11 -18.60 12.12
N GLN A 159 -12.36 -18.06 11.13
CA GLN A 159 -10.93 -18.38 10.90
C GLN A 159 -10.06 -17.12 10.70
N LYS A 160 -10.55 -15.97 11.14
CA LYS A 160 -9.88 -14.67 11.02
C LYS A 160 -8.80 -14.44 12.07
N ASP A 161 -8.69 -15.29 13.07
CA ASP A 161 -7.75 -15.12 14.16
C ASP A 161 -6.32 -15.35 13.67
N GLY A 162 -5.71 -14.31 13.08
CA GLY A 162 -4.29 -14.23 12.88
C GLY A 162 -3.77 -13.79 11.52
N ASN A 163 -4.54 -13.79 10.43
CA ASN A 163 -3.97 -13.34 9.16
C ASN A 163 -4.29 -11.87 8.88
N LEU A 164 -3.32 -11.01 9.18
CA LEU A 164 -3.42 -9.56 9.07
C LEU A 164 -3.63 -9.05 7.64
N PHE A 165 -3.32 -9.86 6.62
CA PHE A 165 -3.66 -9.53 5.24
C PHE A 165 -5.17 -9.46 5.01
N TYR A 166 -5.97 -10.34 5.61
CA TYR A 166 -7.42 -10.25 5.49
C TYR A 166 -7.99 -9.01 6.18
N ARG A 167 -7.33 -8.56 7.24
CA ARG A 167 -7.71 -7.30 7.89
C ARG A 167 -7.45 -6.09 6.97
N ILE A 168 -6.37 -6.12 6.18
CA ILE A 168 -6.17 -5.12 5.12
C ILE A 168 -7.32 -5.16 4.12
N LEU A 169 -7.76 -6.35 3.69
CA LEU A 169 -8.89 -6.48 2.75
C LEU A 169 -10.21 -5.97 3.34
N ASP A 170 -10.45 -6.15 4.65
CA ASP A 170 -11.63 -5.56 5.31
C ASP A 170 -11.59 -4.02 5.23
N ILE A 171 -10.42 -3.40 5.44
CA ILE A 171 -10.24 -1.95 5.31
C ILE A 171 -10.41 -1.52 3.85
N VAL A 172 -9.83 -2.25 2.92
CA VAL A 172 -9.96 -2.00 1.47
C VAL A 172 -11.42 -2.06 1.03
N LYS A 173 -12.18 -3.03 1.53
CA LYS A 173 -13.61 -3.18 1.23
C LYS A 173 -14.42 -1.99 1.72
N GLU A 174 -14.12 -1.49 2.92
CA GLU A 174 -14.89 -0.42 3.58
C GLU A 174 -14.49 0.97 3.08
N LYS A 175 -13.18 1.22 2.92
CA LYS A 175 -12.64 2.55 2.61
C LYS A 175 -12.30 2.74 1.13
N ARG A 176 -12.07 1.66 0.40
CA ARG A 176 -11.78 1.61 -1.02
C ARG A 176 -10.75 2.67 -1.48
N PRO A 177 -9.54 2.67 -0.92
CA PRO A 177 -8.52 3.64 -1.34
C PRO A 177 -8.12 3.42 -2.79
N PRO A 178 -7.89 4.48 -3.59
CA PRO A 178 -7.45 4.37 -4.98
C PRO A 178 -6.18 3.55 -5.18
N VAL A 179 -5.28 3.58 -4.20
CA VAL A 179 -3.97 2.91 -4.27
C VAL A 179 -3.69 2.10 -3.02
N LEU A 180 -3.19 0.87 -3.21
CA LEU A 180 -2.57 0.08 -2.14
C LEU A 180 -1.07 0.00 -2.40
N PHE A 181 -0.27 0.21 -1.36
CA PHE A 181 1.18 0.06 -1.42
C PHE A 181 1.61 -0.89 -0.30
N LEU A 182 1.79 -2.16 -0.66
CA LEU A 182 2.04 -3.23 0.28
C LEU A 182 3.50 -3.70 0.19
N GLU A 183 4.06 -4.14 1.31
CA GLU A 183 5.42 -4.69 1.38
C GLU A 183 5.43 -6.00 2.15
N ASN A 184 6.31 -6.89 1.72
CA ASN A 184 6.57 -8.13 2.45
C ASN A 184 7.99 -8.65 2.15
N VAL A 185 8.38 -9.73 2.81
CA VAL A 185 9.64 -10.42 2.52
C VAL A 185 9.61 -11.03 1.12
N LYS A 186 10.76 -11.06 0.42
CA LYS A 186 10.92 -11.67 -0.92
C LYS A 186 10.29 -13.06 -1.02
N ASN A 187 10.44 -13.86 0.03
CA ASN A 187 9.99 -15.25 0.04
C ASN A 187 8.46 -15.41 -0.01
N LEU A 188 7.68 -14.34 0.18
CA LEU A 188 6.22 -14.37 0.01
C LEU A 188 5.83 -14.92 -1.37
N ARG A 189 6.59 -14.58 -2.42
CA ARG A 189 6.34 -15.04 -3.79
C ARG A 189 6.48 -16.56 -3.96
N SER A 190 7.43 -17.17 -3.26
CA SER A 190 7.74 -18.63 -3.37
C SER A 190 7.19 -19.45 -2.20
N HIS A 191 6.60 -18.80 -1.20
CA HIS A 191 6.06 -19.46 -0.02
C HIS A 191 4.98 -20.46 -0.41
N ASP A 192 5.04 -21.65 0.19
CA ASP A 192 4.16 -22.79 -0.10
C ASP A 192 4.04 -23.09 -1.62
N GLY A 193 5.19 -23.15 -2.31
CA GLY A 193 5.23 -23.42 -3.75
C GLY A 193 4.54 -22.35 -4.59
N GLY A 194 4.43 -21.11 -4.10
CA GLY A 194 3.77 -19.98 -4.77
C GLY A 194 2.27 -19.85 -4.48
N LYS A 195 1.68 -20.77 -3.73
CA LYS A 195 0.23 -20.75 -3.42
C LYS A 195 -0.16 -19.50 -2.62
N THR A 196 0.68 -19.10 -1.66
CA THR A 196 0.45 -17.89 -0.87
C THR A 196 0.33 -16.65 -1.75
N TRP A 197 1.22 -16.52 -2.73
CA TRP A 197 1.15 -15.40 -3.68
C TRP A 197 -0.15 -15.43 -4.50
N LEU A 198 -0.53 -16.61 -5.03
CA LEU A 198 -1.77 -16.75 -5.80
C LEU A 198 -3.01 -16.37 -4.98
N ILE A 199 -3.05 -16.70 -3.69
CA ILE A 199 -4.15 -16.30 -2.80
C ILE A 199 -4.20 -14.77 -2.68
N ILE A 200 -3.08 -14.12 -2.42
CA ILE A 200 -2.99 -12.66 -2.29
C ILE A 200 -3.44 -11.98 -3.58
N GLU A 201 -2.89 -12.41 -4.73
CA GLU A 201 -3.19 -11.84 -6.04
C GLU A 201 -4.67 -12.00 -6.39
N ASN A 202 -5.25 -13.19 -6.18
CA ASN A 202 -6.67 -13.44 -6.40
C ASN A 202 -7.57 -12.59 -5.47
N CYS A 203 -7.23 -12.49 -4.19
CA CYS A 203 -8.01 -11.66 -3.27
C CYS A 203 -8.01 -10.18 -3.67
N LEU A 204 -6.86 -9.64 -4.11
CA LEU A 204 -6.77 -8.26 -4.57
C LEU A 204 -7.53 -8.05 -5.90
N ASP A 205 -7.48 -9.04 -6.81
CA ASP A 205 -8.24 -9.00 -8.06
C ASP A 205 -9.75 -9.09 -7.82
N GLU A 206 -10.22 -9.94 -6.89
CA GLU A 206 -11.62 -10.04 -6.45
C GLU A 206 -12.13 -8.73 -5.82
N HIS A 207 -11.23 -7.95 -5.20
CA HIS A 207 -11.53 -6.60 -4.71
C HIS A 207 -11.45 -5.53 -5.81
N GLU A 208 -11.27 -5.95 -7.06
CA GLU A 208 -11.25 -5.09 -8.26
C GLU A 208 -10.04 -4.14 -8.28
N TYR A 209 -8.84 -4.65 -7.93
CA TYR A 209 -7.58 -3.94 -8.09
C TYR A 209 -6.71 -4.54 -9.19
N PHE A 210 -6.05 -3.68 -9.97
CA PHE A 210 -4.90 -4.09 -10.79
C PHE A 210 -3.70 -4.28 -9.89
N VAL A 211 -3.01 -5.42 -10.00
CA VAL A 211 -1.90 -5.80 -9.11
C VAL A 211 -0.58 -5.78 -9.86
N TYR A 212 0.36 -4.99 -9.37
CA TYR A 212 1.73 -4.94 -9.85
C TYR A 212 2.68 -5.35 -8.72
N LYS A 213 3.73 -6.11 -9.04
CA LYS A 213 4.70 -6.56 -8.04
C LYS A 213 6.12 -6.49 -8.56
N ASN A 214 7.05 -6.09 -7.70
CA ASN A 214 8.47 -6.15 -7.98
C ASN A 214 9.26 -6.49 -6.72
N ILE A 215 10.43 -7.14 -6.89
CA ILE A 215 11.38 -7.40 -5.80
C ILE A 215 12.48 -6.35 -5.91
N ILE A 216 12.66 -5.60 -4.82
CA ILE A 216 13.66 -4.54 -4.74
C ILE A 216 14.66 -4.91 -3.65
N ASP A 217 15.96 -4.76 -3.97
CA ASP A 217 17.06 -4.96 -3.03
C ASP A 217 17.62 -3.59 -2.60
N ALA A 218 17.58 -3.33 -1.31
CA ALA A 218 18.05 -2.07 -0.74
C ALA A 218 19.56 -1.83 -0.93
N ARG A 219 20.38 -2.86 -1.25
CA ARG A 219 21.83 -2.73 -1.45
C ARG A 219 22.23 -1.74 -2.54
N HIS A 220 21.33 -1.38 -3.44
CA HIS A 220 21.57 -0.37 -4.45
C HIS A 220 21.65 1.06 -3.88
N TRP A 221 21.17 1.27 -2.65
CA TRP A 221 21.10 2.59 -2.01
C TRP A 221 21.77 2.64 -0.62
N VAL A 222 21.81 1.49 0.08
CA VAL A 222 22.37 1.38 1.42
C VAL A 222 23.28 0.16 1.51
N PRO A 223 24.27 0.12 2.43
CA PRO A 223 25.18 -1.02 2.59
C PRO A 223 24.49 -2.20 3.29
N GLN A 224 23.27 -2.53 2.88
CA GLN A 224 22.50 -3.66 3.41
C GLN A 224 21.84 -4.42 2.27
N HIS A 225 22.13 -5.72 2.18
CA HIS A 225 21.39 -6.64 1.32
C HIS A 225 20.04 -6.94 1.96
N ARG A 226 18.97 -6.32 1.44
CA ARG A 226 17.60 -6.46 1.95
C ARG A 226 16.60 -6.49 0.80
N GLU A 227 16.26 -7.70 0.38
CA GLU A 227 15.25 -7.90 -0.68
C GLU A 227 13.85 -7.92 -0.10
N ARG A 228 12.95 -7.14 -0.71
CA ARG A 228 11.53 -7.06 -0.36
C ARG A 228 10.67 -7.10 -1.61
N ILE A 229 9.54 -7.79 -1.51
CA ILE A 229 8.51 -7.67 -2.52
C ILE A 229 7.65 -6.45 -2.20
N PHE A 230 7.53 -5.56 -3.19
CA PHE A 230 6.59 -4.46 -3.17
C PHE A 230 5.43 -4.79 -4.09
N ILE A 231 4.22 -4.53 -3.61
CA ILE A 231 2.97 -4.80 -4.31
C ILE A 231 2.23 -3.47 -4.38
N VAL A 232 2.02 -2.98 -5.60
CA VAL A 232 1.27 -1.75 -5.85
C VAL A 232 -0.01 -2.12 -6.55
N CYS A 233 -1.13 -1.68 -5.99
CA CYS A 233 -2.44 -1.98 -6.56
C CYS A 233 -3.19 -0.68 -6.85
N PHE A 234 -3.90 -0.67 -7.98
CA PHE A 234 -4.73 0.45 -8.40
C PHE A 234 -6.18 -0.01 -8.51
N ASP A 235 -7.10 0.77 -7.97
CA ASP A 235 -8.53 0.52 -8.11
C ASP A 235 -8.93 0.45 -9.60
N LYS A 236 -9.76 -0.52 -9.97
CA LYS A 236 -10.27 -0.70 -11.33
C LYS A 236 -11.48 0.19 -11.65
N LYS A 237 -12.09 0.81 -10.63
CA LYS A 237 -13.30 1.65 -10.76
C LYS A 237 -13.00 3.09 -11.00
#